data_22ed52e6ef55077653c70a3fd7d8c22e
#
_entry.id   22ed52e6ef55077653c70a3fd7d8c22e
#
_cell.length_a   1.000
_cell.length_b   1.000
_cell.length_c   1.000
_cell.angle_alpha   90.00
_cell.angle_beta   90.00
_cell.angle_gamma   90.00
#
_symmetry.space_group_name_H-M   'P 1'
#
loop_
_entity.id
_entity.type
_entity.pdbx_description
1 polymer ?
#
loop_
_entity_poly.entity_id
_entity_poly.type
_entity_poly.pdbx_seq_one_letter_code
_entity_poly.pdbx_strand_id
1 'polypeptide(L)'
;MCSIMGYCSHSAAVDVFMKGFEKTISRGPDDTRVVQTGDGLLGFHRLAIMGLTPSGMQPFKLGDSYVVCNGEIYGFEKFKKELSGKYTFESDSDCEILLPMYQEYGTDMFSMLDAEFACILYDGDKREFIAARDPIGIRPLYYGYDKDGAVIFASEAKNLVDLTDKIMPFPPGHYYKDGQFICYCDIAKVDTVCHDDLETVCKSIHEKLVAGVEKRLVADAKVGFLLSGGLDSSLICAIAAKKSKEPIKTFAIGMSEDAIDLKYAKQVADYIGSDHTEIYMTPDEVLSSLENVIQLLGTYDITTIRASMGMYLVCKAIHEQTDIRVLLTGEISDELFGYKYTDFAPDAAAFQKEAQKRIHELHMYDVLRADRCISVNSLEARVPFGDLDFVKYVMAVEPELKLNTYGKGKYLLRHAFEQGGYLPDEILWREKAAFSDAVGHSMVDYLKEYAGKQYTDAEFESRCKRYIYARPFTKESLLYREIFEKYYPGQAEMVADFWMPNREWEGCDVNDPSARVLSNYGDSGE
;
A
#
# COMPACT_ATOMS: atom_id res chain seq x y z
N MET A 1 2.20 -3.89 11.24
CA MET A 1 2.83 -4.69 10.13
C MET A 1 4.15 -5.24 10.56
N CYS A 2 4.39 -6.51 10.28
CA CYS A 2 5.67 -7.15 10.60
C CYS A 2 6.80 -6.69 9.66
N SER A 3 8.04 -7.13 9.94
CA SER A 3 9.16 -7.04 9.02
C SER A 3 9.83 -8.39 8.89
N ILE A 4 10.21 -8.73 7.66
CA ILE A 4 10.93 -9.96 7.34
C ILE A 4 12.23 -9.64 6.61
N MET A 5 13.24 -10.49 6.82
CA MET A 5 14.49 -10.46 6.06
C MET A 5 15.03 -11.89 5.91
N GLY A 6 15.56 -12.20 4.73
CA GLY A 6 16.24 -13.45 4.44
C GLY A 6 17.56 -13.20 3.75
N TYR A 7 18.66 -13.78 4.26
CA TYR A 7 19.96 -13.76 3.63
C TYR A 7 20.32 -15.19 3.22
N CYS A 8 20.25 -15.46 1.91
CA CYS A 8 20.30 -16.79 1.36
C CYS A 8 21.76 -17.21 1.04
N SER A 9 22.58 -17.33 2.08
CA SER A 9 23.99 -17.75 1.98
C SER A 9 24.47 -18.39 3.26
N HIS A 10 25.24 -19.47 3.13
CA HIS A 10 25.97 -20.09 4.26
C HIS A 10 26.97 -19.13 4.93
N SER A 11 27.51 -18.18 4.17
CA SER A 11 28.50 -17.21 4.67
C SER A 11 27.86 -15.97 5.31
N ALA A 12 26.52 -15.92 5.43
CA ALA A 12 25.82 -14.80 6.05
C ALA A 12 26.25 -14.61 7.51
N ALA A 13 26.91 -13.50 7.80
CA ALA A 13 27.28 -13.15 9.16
C ALA A 13 26.11 -12.51 9.89
N VAL A 14 25.81 -12.97 11.11
CA VAL A 14 24.65 -12.52 11.89
C VAL A 14 24.73 -11.02 12.20
N ASP A 15 25.90 -10.49 12.51
CA ASP A 15 26.11 -9.07 12.81
C ASP A 15 25.86 -8.16 11.60
N VAL A 16 26.23 -8.62 10.40
CA VAL A 16 25.97 -7.94 9.12
C VAL A 16 24.47 -7.96 8.82
N PHE A 17 23.83 -9.12 8.99
CA PHE A 17 22.38 -9.27 8.83
C PHE A 17 21.62 -8.34 9.78
N MET A 18 21.98 -8.32 11.07
CA MET A 18 21.31 -7.51 12.10
C MET A 18 21.40 -6.02 11.81
N LYS A 19 22.54 -5.50 11.32
CA LYS A 19 22.68 -4.08 10.94
C LYS A 19 21.65 -3.64 9.90
N GLY A 20 21.34 -4.51 8.94
CA GLY A 20 20.28 -4.26 7.97
C GLY A 20 18.90 -4.43 8.59
N PHE A 21 18.68 -5.53 9.30
CA PHE A 21 17.36 -5.94 9.79
C PHE A 21 16.79 -4.99 10.84
N GLU A 22 17.59 -4.49 11.78
CA GLU A 22 17.16 -3.56 12.83
C GLU A 22 16.60 -2.23 12.31
N LYS A 23 16.94 -1.84 11.07
CA LYS A 23 16.40 -0.61 10.44
C LYS A 23 14.87 -0.63 10.29
N THR A 24 14.24 -1.79 10.43
CA THR A 24 12.77 -1.95 10.32
C THR A 24 12.10 -2.44 11.61
N ILE A 25 12.75 -2.33 12.76
CA ILE A 25 12.19 -2.75 14.05
C ILE A 25 10.86 -2.06 14.40
N SER A 26 10.68 -0.80 13.98
CA SER A 26 9.43 -0.04 14.18
C SER A 26 8.21 -0.68 13.52
N ARG A 27 8.38 -1.50 12.49
CA ARG A 27 7.27 -2.24 11.87
C ARG A 27 6.71 -3.31 12.82
N GLY A 28 7.57 -3.96 13.59
CA GLY A 28 7.19 -5.05 14.50
C GLY A 28 7.96 -4.97 15.83
N PRO A 29 7.57 -4.02 16.71
CA PRO A 29 8.32 -3.77 17.93
C PRO A 29 8.04 -4.77 19.07
N ASP A 30 7.05 -5.65 18.91
CA ASP A 30 6.58 -6.50 20.00
C ASP A 30 7.57 -7.64 20.30
N ASP A 31 8.22 -8.21 19.28
CA ASP A 31 9.26 -9.24 19.46
C ASP A 31 10.16 -9.35 18.21
N THR A 32 11.38 -9.88 18.40
CA THR A 32 12.36 -10.09 17.33
C THR A 32 12.97 -11.48 17.41
N ARG A 33 13.00 -12.19 16.30
CA ARG A 33 13.67 -13.48 16.20
C ARG A 33 14.48 -13.58 14.91
N VAL A 34 15.71 -14.11 15.04
CA VAL A 34 16.55 -14.49 13.92
C VAL A 34 16.90 -15.97 14.08
N VAL A 35 16.77 -16.72 13.00
CA VAL A 35 17.07 -18.16 12.96
C VAL A 35 18.08 -18.41 11.85
N GLN A 36 19.11 -19.19 12.19
CA GLN A 36 20.02 -19.75 11.20
C GLN A 36 19.40 -21.03 10.64
N THR A 37 19.24 -21.06 9.32
CA THR A 37 18.84 -22.26 8.57
C THR A 37 20.08 -23.03 8.11
N GLY A 38 19.89 -24.14 7.41
CA GLY A 38 21.01 -24.87 6.80
C GLY A 38 21.84 -24.06 5.80
N ASP A 39 21.25 -23.03 5.16
CA ASP A 39 21.85 -22.30 4.05
C ASP A 39 21.77 -20.77 4.16
N GLY A 40 21.39 -20.24 5.33
CA GLY A 40 21.31 -18.80 5.51
C GLY A 40 20.62 -18.36 6.79
N LEU A 41 20.11 -17.11 6.81
CA LEU A 41 19.46 -16.47 7.95
C LEU A 41 18.05 -16.03 7.59
N LEU A 42 17.10 -16.22 8.51
CA LEU A 42 15.76 -15.66 8.47
C LEU A 42 15.50 -14.79 9.70
N GLY A 43 14.99 -13.59 9.49
CA GLY A 43 14.63 -12.63 10.54
C GLY A 43 13.16 -12.23 10.49
N PHE A 44 12.57 -12.05 11.67
CA PHE A 44 11.19 -11.62 11.86
C PHE A 44 11.08 -10.61 13.00
N HIS A 45 10.55 -9.42 12.68
CA HIS A 45 10.06 -8.46 13.68
C HIS A 45 8.54 -8.54 13.72
N ARG A 46 7.99 -8.79 14.90
CA ARG A 46 6.57 -9.03 15.11
C ARG A 46 5.82 -7.76 15.49
N LEU A 47 4.70 -7.50 14.79
CA LEU A 47 3.56 -6.75 15.28
C LEU A 47 2.40 -7.75 15.46
N ALA A 48 1.98 -7.97 16.68
CA ALA A 48 0.94 -8.96 16.99
C ALA A 48 -0.45 -8.41 16.63
N ILE A 49 -1.07 -8.97 15.59
CA ILE A 49 -2.40 -8.61 15.07
C ILE A 49 -3.35 -9.80 15.18
N MET A 50 -2.92 -10.99 14.69
CA MET A 50 -3.59 -12.26 14.82
C MET A 50 -2.78 -13.18 15.72
N GLY A 51 -3.48 -14.01 16.55
CA GLY A 51 -2.81 -14.94 17.45
C GLY A 51 -1.88 -14.21 18.42
N LEU A 52 -2.41 -13.35 19.30
CA LEU A 52 -1.64 -12.45 20.17
C LEU A 52 -0.69 -13.16 21.15
N THR A 53 -0.79 -14.49 21.29
CA THR A 53 0.06 -15.28 22.17
C THR A 53 1.49 -15.45 21.62
N PRO A 54 2.47 -15.82 22.47
CA PRO A 54 3.83 -16.07 22.01
C PRO A 54 3.96 -17.19 20.96
N SER A 55 3.01 -18.13 20.88
CA SER A 55 3.02 -19.19 19.86
C SER A 55 2.86 -18.69 18.42
N GLY A 56 2.30 -17.48 18.22
CA GLY A 56 2.25 -16.81 16.91
C GLY A 56 3.57 -16.17 16.47
N MET A 57 4.69 -16.37 17.21
CA MET A 57 6.00 -15.83 16.84
C MET A 57 6.67 -16.64 15.75
N GLN A 58 7.08 -15.95 14.70
CA GLN A 58 7.81 -16.52 13.55
C GLN A 58 9.35 -16.42 13.74
N PRO A 59 10.16 -17.19 12.97
CA PRO A 59 9.79 -18.13 11.90
C PRO A 59 8.99 -19.34 12.41
N PHE A 60 7.95 -19.73 11.67
CA PHE A 60 7.34 -21.05 11.87
C PHE A 60 8.25 -22.14 11.34
N LYS A 61 8.19 -23.32 11.95
CA LYS A 61 9.04 -24.45 11.62
C LYS A 61 8.21 -25.71 11.38
N LEU A 62 8.56 -26.46 10.32
CA LEU A 62 8.03 -27.79 10.04
C LEU A 62 9.16 -28.68 9.53
N GLY A 63 9.56 -29.70 10.31
CA GLY A 63 10.80 -30.42 10.03
C GLY A 63 12.02 -29.50 10.07
N ASP A 64 12.80 -29.47 9.00
CA ASP A 64 13.95 -28.56 8.84
C ASP A 64 13.60 -27.32 7.97
N SER A 65 12.35 -27.17 7.60
CA SER A 65 11.84 -26.03 6.83
C SER A 65 11.36 -24.91 7.74
N TYR A 66 11.50 -23.66 7.26
CA TYR A 66 11.13 -22.44 7.98
C TYR A 66 10.39 -21.47 7.08
N VAL A 67 9.49 -20.67 7.65
CA VAL A 67 8.84 -19.55 6.95
C VAL A 67 8.74 -18.32 7.82
N VAL A 68 8.96 -17.16 7.23
CA VAL A 68 8.60 -15.85 7.75
C VAL A 68 7.65 -15.17 6.78
N CYS A 69 6.60 -14.56 7.30
CA CYS A 69 5.58 -13.88 6.52
C CYS A 69 5.20 -12.56 7.18
N ASN A 70 5.26 -11.48 6.43
CA ASN A 70 4.61 -10.21 6.75
C ASN A 70 3.32 -10.15 5.96
N GLY A 71 2.18 -10.43 6.59
CA GLY A 71 0.91 -10.49 5.86
C GLY A 71 -0.27 -10.87 6.73
N GLU A 72 -1.41 -10.93 6.05
CA GLU A 72 -2.69 -11.39 6.55
C GLU A 72 -3.28 -12.35 5.51
N ILE A 73 -3.62 -13.56 5.91
CA ILE A 73 -4.18 -14.61 5.05
C ILE A 73 -5.65 -14.79 5.41
N TYR A 74 -6.53 -14.31 4.55
CA TYR A 74 -7.97 -14.35 4.78
C TYR A 74 -8.53 -15.75 4.54
N GLY A 75 -9.44 -16.20 5.41
CA GLY A 75 -10.07 -17.52 5.31
C GLY A 75 -9.13 -18.71 5.56
N PHE A 76 -8.01 -18.47 6.27
CA PHE A 76 -7.00 -19.49 6.61
C PHE A 76 -7.59 -20.67 7.41
N GLU A 77 -8.67 -20.47 8.15
CA GLU A 77 -9.32 -21.50 8.96
C GLU A 77 -9.79 -22.68 8.10
N LYS A 78 -10.18 -22.43 6.85
CA LYS A 78 -10.54 -23.49 5.91
C LYS A 78 -9.36 -24.42 5.66
N PHE A 79 -8.20 -23.87 5.33
CA PHE A 79 -6.97 -24.65 5.09
C PHE A 79 -6.48 -25.33 6.37
N LYS A 80 -6.52 -24.63 7.50
CA LYS A 80 -6.17 -25.19 8.81
C LYS A 80 -7.02 -26.41 9.12
N LYS A 81 -8.34 -26.35 8.86
CA LYS A 81 -9.26 -27.48 9.04
C LYS A 81 -8.96 -28.64 8.07
N GLU A 82 -8.72 -28.35 6.79
CA GLU A 82 -8.42 -29.37 5.79
C GLU A 82 -7.12 -30.11 6.09
N LEU A 83 -6.11 -29.39 6.58
CA LEU A 83 -4.77 -29.90 6.85
C LEU A 83 -4.61 -30.51 8.25
N SER A 84 -5.53 -30.28 9.19
CA SER A 84 -5.43 -30.73 10.58
C SER A 84 -5.36 -32.25 10.76
N GLY A 85 -5.75 -33.02 9.75
CA GLY A 85 -5.61 -34.51 9.76
C GLY A 85 -4.16 -34.99 9.54
N LYS A 86 -3.28 -34.12 9.00
CA LYS A 86 -1.88 -34.45 8.70
C LYS A 86 -0.89 -33.61 9.51
N TYR A 87 -1.27 -32.39 9.88
CA TYR A 87 -0.40 -31.40 10.54
C TYR A 87 -1.00 -30.96 11.86
N THR A 88 -0.14 -30.71 12.84
CA THR A 88 -0.51 -30.08 14.11
C THR A 88 -0.25 -28.58 14.02
N PHE A 89 -1.24 -27.76 14.39
CA PHE A 89 -1.12 -26.32 14.49
C PHE A 89 -1.01 -25.93 15.96
N GLU A 90 -0.03 -25.10 16.28
CA GLU A 90 0.31 -24.72 17.66
C GLU A 90 -0.11 -23.29 18.01
N SER A 91 -0.48 -22.49 17.00
CA SER A 91 -0.87 -21.10 17.18
C SER A 91 -2.22 -20.76 16.53
N ASP A 92 -2.73 -19.59 16.85
CA ASP A 92 -3.89 -19.00 16.19
C ASP A 92 -3.48 -18.02 15.06
N SER A 93 -2.18 -18.01 14.69
CA SER A 93 -1.71 -17.22 13.56
C SER A 93 -2.18 -17.82 12.24
N ASP A 94 -2.65 -16.95 11.36
CA ASP A 94 -3.02 -17.24 9.98
C ASP A 94 -1.83 -17.76 9.17
N CYS A 95 -0.62 -17.20 9.37
CA CYS A 95 0.58 -17.54 8.63
C CYS A 95 1.14 -18.95 8.93
N GLU A 96 0.70 -19.60 10.00
CA GLU A 96 1.15 -20.96 10.35
C GLU A 96 0.78 -22.00 9.27
N ILE A 97 -0.26 -21.75 8.47
CA ILE A 97 -0.67 -22.66 7.39
C ILE A 97 0.33 -22.75 6.23
N LEU A 98 1.25 -21.78 6.09
CA LEU A 98 2.10 -21.67 4.89
C LEU A 98 3.01 -22.87 4.69
N LEU A 99 3.67 -23.39 5.74
CA LEU A 99 4.53 -24.56 5.58
C LEU A 99 3.71 -25.84 5.27
N PRO A 100 2.62 -26.16 5.98
CA PRO A 100 1.73 -27.24 5.61
C PRO A 100 1.20 -27.15 4.17
N MET A 101 0.79 -25.95 3.72
CA MET A 101 0.35 -25.75 2.34
C MET A 101 1.48 -25.98 1.34
N TYR A 102 2.69 -25.50 1.63
CA TYR A 102 3.84 -25.72 0.77
C TYR A 102 4.18 -27.22 0.65
N GLN A 103 4.10 -27.97 1.72
CA GLN A 103 4.34 -29.42 1.71
C GLN A 103 3.32 -30.18 0.85
N GLU A 104 2.04 -29.75 0.85
CA GLU A 104 0.99 -30.42 0.09
C GLU A 104 0.91 -29.96 -1.38
N TYR A 105 1.11 -28.66 -1.64
CA TYR A 105 0.82 -28.05 -2.95
C TYR A 105 2.08 -27.45 -3.64
N GLY A 106 3.22 -27.46 -2.97
CA GLY A 106 4.42 -26.78 -3.50
C GLY A 106 4.16 -25.29 -3.71
N THR A 107 4.73 -24.75 -4.78
CA THR A 107 4.57 -23.32 -5.15
C THR A 107 3.17 -22.98 -5.68
N ASP A 108 2.35 -23.97 -6.05
CA ASP A 108 0.97 -23.73 -6.51
C ASP A 108 0.10 -23.15 -5.38
N MET A 109 0.51 -23.33 -4.12
CA MET A 109 -0.16 -22.74 -2.96
C MET A 109 -0.35 -21.22 -3.10
N PHE A 110 0.60 -20.50 -3.72
CA PHE A 110 0.52 -19.03 -3.84
C PHE A 110 -0.71 -18.58 -4.64
N SER A 111 -1.13 -19.36 -5.63
CA SER A 111 -2.36 -19.10 -6.40
C SER A 111 -3.65 -19.38 -5.62
N MET A 112 -3.56 -20.11 -4.50
CA MET A 112 -4.71 -20.51 -3.67
C MET A 112 -4.97 -19.50 -2.54
N LEU A 113 -4.01 -18.61 -2.23
CA LEU A 113 -4.11 -17.66 -1.13
C LEU A 113 -4.98 -16.45 -1.49
N ASP A 114 -5.93 -16.13 -0.62
CA ASP A 114 -6.58 -14.82 -0.55
C ASP A 114 -5.87 -14.02 0.55
N ALA A 115 -4.90 -13.17 0.17
CA ALA A 115 -3.98 -12.62 1.13
C ALA A 115 -3.32 -11.31 0.68
N GLU A 116 -2.96 -10.50 1.65
CA GLU A 116 -2.02 -9.39 1.52
C GLU A 116 -0.70 -9.85 2.16
N PHE A 117 0.31 -10.25 1.39
CA PHE A 117 1.48 -10.91 1.98
C PHE A 117 2.80 -10.68 1.24
N ALA A 118 3.88 -10.80 2.01
CA ALA A 118 5.21 -11.10 1.53
C ALA A 118 5.82 -12.17 2.43
N CYS A 119 6.36 -13.23 1.87
CA CYS A 119 6.96 -14.31 2.65
C CYS A 119 8.32 -14.75 2.11
N ILE A 120 9.13 -15.33 2.99
CA ILE A 120 10.38 -16.00 2.67
C ILE A 120 10.34 -17.37 3.34
N LEU A 121 10.46 -18.42 2.54
CA LEU A 121 10.43 -19.81 2.96
C LEU A 121 11.79 -20.46 2.69
N TYR A 122 12.29 -21.23 3.63
CA TYR A 122 13.40 -22.13 3.46
C TYR A 122 12.89 -23.58 3.48
N ASP A 123 13.09 -24.30 2.37
CA ASP A 123 12.84 -25.73 2.25
C ASP A 123 14.08 -26.50 2.71
N GLY A 124 13.98 -27.12 3.90
CA GLY A 124 15.10 -27.84 4.50
C GLY A 124 15.49 -29.12 3.75
N ASP A 125 14.53 -29.77 3.10
CA ASP A 125 14.76 -31.01 2.34
C ASP A 125 15.49 -30.72 1.03
N LYS A 126 15.10 -29.67 0.32
CA LYS A 126 15.70 -29.24 -0.95
C LYS A 126 16.87 -28.26 -0.76
N ARG A 127 17.01 -27.70 0.43
CA ARG A 127 18.02 -26.69 0.78
C ARG A 127 17.94 -25.46 -0.12
N GLU A 128 16.73 -24.96 -0.33
CA GLU A 128 16.46 -23.82 -1.21
C GLU A 128 15.62 -22.75 -0.51
N PHE A 129 15.82 -21.50 -0.90
CA PHE A 129 14.98 -20.37 -0.47
C PHE A 129 13.95 -20.04 -1.56
N ILE A 130 12.73 -19.80 -1.12
CA ILE A 130 11.62 -19.35 -1.94
C ILE A 130 11.09 -18.05 -1.30
N ALA A 131 10.84 -17.02 -2.11
CA ALA A 131 10.19 -15.82 -1.66
C ALA A 131 8.96 -15.54 -2.52
N ALA A 132 7.91 -14.95 -1.95
CA ALA A 132 6.72 -14.61 -2.72
C ALA A 132 6.08 -13.32 -2.21
N ARG A 133 5.35 -12.64 -3.09
CA ARG A 133 4.66 -11.39 -2.80
C ARG A 133 3.26 -11.40 -3.39
N ASP A 134 2.28 -10.81 -2.68
CA ASP A 134 0.89 -10.73 -3.11
C ASP A 134 0.71 -10.08 -4.49
N PRO A 135 -0.43 -10.35 -5.19
CA PRO A 135 -0.64 -9.92 -6.58
C PRO A 135 -0.67 -8.42 -6.83
N ILE A 136 -0.93 -7.60 -5.80
CA ILE A 136 -0.95 -6.13 -5.89
C ILE A 136 0.36 -5.53 -5.37
N GLY A 137 1.07 -6.28 -4.51
CA GLY A 137 2.24 -5.81 -3.79
C GLY A 137 1.89 -4.91 -2.61
N ILE A 138 0.74 -5.19 -1.95
CA ILE A 138 0.29 -4.48 -0.75
C ILE A 138 1.34 -4.61 0.36
N ARG A 139 1.84 -5.83 0.58
CA ARG A 139 2.97 -6.02 1.48
C ARG A 139 4.28 -5.83 0.74
N PRO A 140 5.20 -5.05 1.32
CA PRO A 140 6.45 -4.76 0.65
C PRO A 140 7.42 -5.94 0.70
N LEU A 141 8.15 -6.11 -0.38
CA LEU A 141 9.33 -6.97 -0.46
C LEU A 141 10.31 -6.37 -1.46
N TYR A 142 11.58 -6.37 -1.10
CA TYR A 142 12.71 -5.94 -1.93
C TYR A 142 13.75 -7.04 -1.98
N TYR A 143 14.58 -7.01 -3.00
CA TYR A 143 15.71 -7.92 -3.13
C TYR A 143 16.93 -7.23 -3.70
N GLY A 144 18.06 -7.85 -3.49
CA GLY A 144 19.34 -7.52 -4.09
C GLY A 144 20.29 -8.70 -3.97
N TYR A 145 21.44 -8.56 -4.58
CA TYR A 145 22.50 -9.58 -4.51
C TYR A 145 23.71 -9.00 -3.80
N ASP A 146 24.31 -9.79 -2.92
CA ASP A 146 25.59 -9.41 -2.34
C ASP A 146 26.74 -9.54 -3.35
N LYS A 147 27.94 -9.16 -2.93
CA LYS A 147 29.16 -9.23 -3.75
C LYS A 147 29.52 -10.65 -4.23
N ASP A 148 29.04 -11.67 -3.57
CA ASP A 148 29.29 -13.08 -3.86
C ASP A 148 28.13 -13.70 -4.67
N GLY A 149 27.10 -12.90 -5.03
CA GLY A 149 25.95 -13.27 -5.83
C GLY A 149 24.82 -13.95 -5.05
N ALA A 150 24.89 -13.97 -3.73
CA ALA A 150 23.80 -14.48 -2.90
C ALA A 150 22.64 -13.48 -2.83
N VAL A 151 21.40 -13.99 -2.97
CA VAL A 151 20.22 -13.14 -2.89
C VAL A 151 19.87 -12.81 -1.44
N ILE A 152 19.46 -11.55 -1.22
CA ILE A 152 18.95 -11.05 0.05
C ILE A 152 17.56 -10.48 -0.20
N PHE A 153 16.59 -10.90 0.59
CA PHE A 153 15.22 -10.37 0.58
C PHE A 153 14.96 -9.58 1.86
N ALA A 154 14.22 -8.49 1.76
CA ALA A 154 13.83 -7.72 2.94
C ALA A 154 12.53 -6.95 2.71
N SER A 155 11.80 -6.65 3.77
CA SER A 155 10.57 -5.88 3.72
C SER A 155 10.76 -4.48 3.13
N GLU A 156 11.90 -3.82 3.41
CA GLU A 156 12.13 -2.45 2.92
C GLU A 156 13.53 -2.29 2.33
N ALA A 157 13.65 -1.40 1.34
CA ALA A 157 14.92 -1.10 0.67
C ALA A 157 16.04 -0.68 1.63
N LYS A 158 15.71 0.08 2.70
CA LYS A 158 16.70 0.53 3.70
C LYS A 158 17.44 -0.61 4.41
N ASN A 159 16.84 -1.82 4.48
CA ASN A 159 17.52 -2.99 5.03
C ASN A 159 18.71 -3.41 4.16
N LEU A 160 18.65 -3.15 2.84
CA LEU A 160 19.58 -3.66 1.84
C LEU A 160 20.69 -2.68 1.44
N VAL A 161 20.57 -1.39 1.79
CA VAL A 161 21.45 -0.29 1.31
C VAL A 161 22.94 -0.60 1.49
N ASP A 162 23.33 -1.22 2.60
CA ASP A 162 24.74 -1.53 2.90
C ASP A 162 25.12 -2.97 2.57
N LEU A 163 24.19 -3.74 2.02
CA LEU A 163 24.36 -5.19 1.78
C LEU A 163 24.41 -5.57 0.31
N THR A 164 23.88 -4.72 -0.57
CA THR A 164 23.75 -5.02 -2.00
C THR A 164 24.08 -3.79 -2.84
N ASP A 165 24.68 -4.00 -4.01
CA ASP A 165 25.02 -2.90 -4.92
C ASP A 165 23.77 -2.34 -5.63
N LYS A 166 22.79 -3.18 -5.90
CA LYS A 166 21.52 -2.80 -6.53
C LYS A 166 20.34 -3.36 -5.76
N ILE A 167 19.38 -2.49 -5.46
CA ILE A 167 18.13 -2.83 -4.78
C ILE A 167 16.98 -2.74 -5.77
N MET A 168 16.15 -3.77 -5.81
CA MET A 168 14.98 -3.82 -6.67
C MET A 168 13.73 -4.17 -5.87
N PRO A 169 12.56 -3.58 -6.17
CA PRO A 169 11.30 -4.07 -5.64
C PRO A 169 11.02 -5.48 -6.17
N PHE A 170 10.57 -6.37 -5.29
CA PHE A 170 10.13 -7.70 -5.69
C PHE A 170 8.82 -7.58 -6.49
N PRO A 171 8.71 -8.18 -7.69
CA PRO A 171 7.53 -8.00 -8.53
C PRO A 171 6.27 -8.58 -7.87
N PRO A 172 5.14 -7.83 -7.84
CA PRO A 172 3.87 -8.33 -7.35
C PRO A 172 3.38 -9.56 -8.11
N GLY A 173 2.67 -10.46 -7.43
CA GLY A 173 2.12 -11.67 -8.04
C GLY A 173 3.16 -12.67 -8.53
N HIS A 174 4.38 -12.59 -8.00
CA HIS A 174 5.47 -13.51 -8.35
C HIS A 174 5.98 -14.24 -7.13
N TYR A 175 6.59 -15.39 -7.40
CA TYR A 175 7.49 -16.02 -6.47
C TYR A 175 8.88 -16.18 -7.09
N TYR A 176 9.90 -16.15 -6.24
CA TYR A 176 11.29 -16.42 -6.59
C TYR A 176 11.65 -17.84 -6.19
N LYS A 177 12.23 -18.60 -7.11
CA LYS A 177 12.74 -19.94 -6.90
C LYS A 177 13.84 -20.24 -7.91
N ASP A 178 14.91 -20.92 -7.50
CA ASP A 178 16.02 -21.34 -8.38
C ASP A 178 16.60 -20.21 -9.25
N GLY A 179 16.73 -19.00 -8.68
CA GLY A 179 17.26 -17.83 -9.40
C GLY A 179 16.27 -17.15 -10.34
N GLN A 180 15.00 -17.58 -10.37
CA GLN A 180 14.00 -17.09 -11.31
C GLN A 180 12.79 -16.49 -10.61
N PHE A 181 12.24 -15.40 -11.19
CA PHE A 181 10.95 -14.85 -10.83
C PHE A 181 9.87 -15.47 -11.71
N ILE A 182 8.88 -16.09 -11.09
CA ILE A 182 7.79 -16.80 -11.77
C ILE A 182 6.47 -16.13 -11.40
N CYS A 183 5.75 -15.62 -12.41
CA CYS A 183 4.44 -15.03 -12.22
C CYS A 183 3.42 -16.12 -11.90
N TYR A 184 2.76 -16.03 -10.74
CA TYR A 184 1.65 -16.91 -10.38
C TYR A 184 0.28 -16.23 -10.50
N CYS A 185 0.25 -14.88 -10.49
CA CYS A 185 -0.99 -14.12 -10.64
C CYS A 185 -0.67 -12.71 -11.17
N ASP A 186 -1.11 -12.40 -12.38
CA ASP A 186 -1.22 -11.02 -12.86
C ASP A 186 -2.64 -10.52 -12.63
N ILE A 187 -2.84 -9.76 -11.55
CA ILE A 187 -4.15 -9.28 -11.10
C ILE A 187 -4.79 -8.27 -12.07
N ALA A 188 -3.97 -7.57 -12.86
CA ALA A 188 -4.44 -6.58 -13.82
C ALA A 188 -4.82 -7.21 -15.17
N LYS A 189 -4.44 -8.47 -15.42
CA LYS A 189 -4.77 -9.17 -16.64
C LYS A 189 -6.25 -9.54 -16.68
N VAL A 190 -6.91 -9.20 -17.78
CA VAL A 190 -8.30 -9.54 -18.04
C VAL A 190 -8.37 -10.62 -19.11
N ASP A 191 -8.70 -11.84 -18.72
CA ASP A 191 -8.86 -12.96 -19.65
C ASP A 191 -10.26 -12.97 -20.31
N THR A 192 -11.28 -12.48 -19.59
CA THR A 192 -12.67 -12.42 -20.07
C THR A 192 -13.33 -11.15 -19.58
N VAL A 193 -13.88 -10.36 -20.52
CA VAL A 193 -14.63 -9.15 -20.19
C VAL A 193 -16.03 -9.52 -19.69
N CYS A 194 -16.48 -8.86 -18.63
CA CYS A 194 -17.83 -8.97 -18.10
C CYS A 194 -18.74 -7.98 -18.86
N HIS A 195 -19.74 -8.52 -19.55
CA HIS A 195 -20.74 -7.76 -20.33
C HIS A 195 -22.12 -7.71 -19.63
N ASP A 196 -22.14 -7.80 -18.30
CA ASP A 196 -23.38 -7.66 -17.52
C ASP A 196 -23.93 -6.24 -17.67
N ASP A 197 -25.25 -6.08 -17.46
CA ASP A 197 -25.88 -4.76 -17.44
C ASP A 197 -25.43 -3.93 -16.22
N LEU A 198 -25.67 -2.62 -16.28
CA LEU A 198 -25.25 -1.65 -15.27
C LEU A 198 -25.72 -2.05 -13.85
N GLU A 199 -26.95 -2.48 -13.71
CA GLU A 199 -27.53 -2.83 -12.39
C GLU A 199 -26.86 -4.08 -11.79
N THR A 200 -26.61 -5.09 -12.63
CA THR A 200 -25.91 -6.32 -12.24
C THR A 200 -24.47 -6.01 -11.86
N VAL A 201 -23.78 -5.17 -12.63
CA VAL A 201 -22.42 -4.72 -12.33
C VAL A 201 -22.37 -3.97 -11.00
N CYS A 202 -23.25 -2.99 -10.79
CA CYS A 202 -23.27 -2.22 -9.54
C CYS A 202 -23.61 -3.07 -8.32
N LYS A 203 -24.54 -4.03 -8.45
CA LYS A 203 -24.85 -4.99 -7.39
C LYS A 203 -23.62 -5.83 -7.03
N SER A 204 -22.89 -6.33 -8.02
CA SER A 204 -21.68 -7.13 -7.81
C SER A 204 -20.56 -6.31 -7.17
N ILE A 205 -20.37 -5.04 -7.59
CA ILE A 205 -19.44 -4.10 -6.97
C ILE A 205 -19.79 -3.91 -5.49
N HIS A 206 -21.05 -3.66 -5.18
CA HIS A 206 -21.53 -3.51 -3.82
C HIS A 206 -21.23 -4.75 -2.97
N GLU A 207 -21.67 -5.94 -3.41
CA GLU A 207 -21.53 -7.18 -2.66
C GLU A 207 -20.05 -7.52 -2.41
N LYS A 208 -19.19 -7.37 -3.41
CA LYS A 208 -17.76 -7.68 -3.30
C LYS A 208 -17.00 -6.67 -2.44
N LEU A 209 -17.30 -5.38 -2.52
CA LEU A 209 -16.67 -4.40 -1.63
C LEU A 209 -17.10 -4.59 -0.18
N VAL A 210 -18.37 -4.88 0.08
CA VAL A 210 -18.86 -5.21 1.43
C VAL A 210 -18.12 -6.45 1.96
N ALA A 211 -17.99 -7.51 1.17
CA ALA A 211 -17.25 -8.70 1.56
C ALA A 211 -15.75 -8.41 1.80
N GLY A 212 -15.14 -7.57 0.97
CA GLY A 212 -13.75 -7.13 1.12
C GLY A 212 -13.49 -6.36 2.42
N VAL A 213 -14.44 -5.51 2.83
CA VAL A 213 -14.39 -4.83 4.15
C VAL A 213 -14.56 -5.84 5.27
N GLU A 214 -15.57 -6.72 5.21
CA GLU A 214 -15.85 -7.71 6.25
C GLU A 214 -14.64 -8.61 6.54
N LYS A 215 -13.95 -9.10 5.50
CA LYS A 215 -12.72 -9.87 5.66
C LYS A 215 -11.68 -9.11 6.47
N ARG A 216 -11.52 -7.81 6.21
CA ARG A 216 -10.49 -6.95 6.82
C ARG A 216 -10.83 -6.43 8.21
N LEU A 217 -12.05 -6.68 8.69
CA LEU A 217 -12.44 -6.40 10.07
C LEU A 217 -11.99 -7.50 11.05
N VAL A 218 -11.61 -8.68 10.54
CA VAL A 218 -11.16 -9.79 11.38
C VAL A 218 -9.76 -9.51 11.90
N ALA A 219 -9.66 -9.23 13.20
CA ALA A 219 -8.40 -9.00 13.91
C ALA A 219 -8.60 -9.24 15.41
N ASP A 220 -7.57 -9.77 16.09
CA ASP A 220 -7.54 -9.85 17.56
C ASP A 220 -7.13 -8.50 18.17
N ALA A 221 -6.39 -7.69 17.40
CA ALA A 221 -5.98 -6.33 17.78
C ALA A 221 -7.05 -5.30 17.43
N LYS A 222 -6.97 -4.11 18.07
CA LYS A 222 -7.93 -3.03 17.84
C LYS A 222 -7.81 -2.40 16.47
N VAL A 223 -8.96 -2.19 15.82
CA VAL A 223 -9.11 -1.65 14.47
C VAL A 223 -9.59 -0.21 14.51
N GLY A 224 -9.00 0.65 13.69
CA GLY A 224 -9.39 2.03 13.42
C GLY A 224 -9.47 2.30 11.92
N PHE A 225 -9.90 3.50 11.55
CA PHE A 225 -10.19 3.86 10.16
C PHE A 225 -9.69 5.27 9.85
N LEU A 226 -9.01 5.42 8.71
CA LEU A 226 -8.72 6.75 8.17
C LEU A 226 -9.94 7.27 7.40
N LEU A 227 -10.42 8.44 7.77
CA LEU A 227 -11.62 9.06 7.21
C LEU A 227 -11.31 10.47 6.72
N SER A 228 -11.13 10.64 5.41
CA SER A 228 -10.86 11.94 4.79
C SER A 228 -12.12 12.71 4.34
N GLY A 229 -13.31 12.13 4.50
CA GLY A 229 -14.54 12.71 3.93
C GLY A 229 -14.66 12.58 2.41
N GLY A 230 -13.67 11.98 1.73
CA GLY A 230 -13.77 11.55 0.33
C GLY A 230 -14.60 10.28 0.19
N LEU A 231 -15.11 10.02 -1.03
CA LEU A 231 -15.97 8.86 -1.33
C LEU A 231 -15.39 7.54 -0.81
N ASP A 232 -14.13 7.26 -1.13
CA ASP A 232 -13.50 5.95 -0.94
C ASP A 232 -13.37 5.59 0.55
N SER A 233 -12.74 6.47 1.34
CA SER A 233 -12.59 6.29 2.79
C SER A 233 -13.93 6.30 3.50
N SER A 234 -14.87 7.14 3.06
CA SER A 234 -16.20 7.22 3.64
C SER A 234 -17.03 5.95 3.42
N LEU A 235 -16.94 5.33 2.24
CA LEU A 235 -17.61 4.04 1.98
C LEU A 235 -17.04 2.92 2.86
N ILE A 236 -15.72 2.82 3.01
CA ILE A 236 -15.10 1.83 3.90
C ILE A 236 -15.60 2.01 5.34
N CYS A 237 -15.60 3.25 5.85
CA CYS A 237 -16.10 3.55 7.20
C CYS A 237 -17.60 3.24 7.33
N ALA A 238 -18.41 3.60 6.35
CA ALA A 238 -19.86 3.37 6.40
C ALA A 238 -20.22 1.87 6.36
N ILE A 239 -19.52 1.07 5.52
CA ILE A 239 -19.68 -0.37 5.50
C ILE A 239 -19.28 -0.98 6.84
N ALA A 240 -18.11 -0.59 7.38
CA ALA A 240 -17.63 -1.08 8.66
C ALA A 240 -18.58 -0.72 9.81
N ALA A 241 -19.10 0.51 9.84
CA ALA A 241 -20.06 0.96 10.86
C ALA A 241 -21.34 0.12 10.84
N LYS A 242 -21.86 -0.23 9.65
CA LYS A 242 -23.04 -1.10 9.52
C LYS A 242 -22.80 -2.55 9.99
N LYS A 243 -21.54 -3.01 9.97
CA LYS A 243 -21.15 -4.38 10.39
C LYS A 243 -20.71 -4.44 11.85
N SER A 244 -20.35 -3.31 12.45
CA SER A 244 -19.89 -3.22 13.82
C SER A 244 -21.07 -3.06 14.79
N LYS A 245 -20.94 -3.64 15.99
CA LYS A 245 -21.93 -3.48 17.08
C LYS A 245 -21.69 -2.21 17.89
N GLU A 246 -20.45 -1.79 17.96
CA GLU A 246 -20.00 -0.60 18.69
C GLU A 246 -19.56 0.48 17.68
N PRO A 247 -19.59 1.78 18.06
CA PRO A 247 -19.07 2.85 17.23
C PRO A 247 -17.63 2.56 16.79
N ILE A 248 -17.37 2.64 15.49
CA ILE A 248 -16.00 2.50 14.97
C ILE A 248 -15.17 3.74 15.28
N LYS A 249 -13.85 3.58 15.44
CA LYS A 249 -12.93 4.71 15.66
C LYS A 249 -12.40 5.24 14.34
N THR A 250 -12.69 6.51 14.05
CA THR A 250 -12.28 7.18 12.81
C THR A 250 -11.34 8.34 13.08
N PHE A 251 -10.39 8.59 12.16
CA PHE A 251 -9.38 9.62 12.29
C PHE A 251 -9.29 10.43 11.01
N ALA A 252 -9.21 11.75 11.15
CA ALA A 252 -8.95 12.69 10.06
C ALA A 252 -7.80 13.62 10.42
N ILE A 253 -7.15 14.22 9.42
CA ILE A 253 -6.10 15.21 9.61
C ILE A 253 -6.28 16.41 8.67
N GLY A 254 -5.95 17.60 9.14
CA GLY A 254 -5.99 18.82 8.36
C GLY A 254 -5.00 19.87 8.85
N MET A 255 -4.71 20.88 7.99
CA MET A 255 -3.83 21.99 8.32
C MET A 255 -4.46 23.05 9.25
N SER A 256 -5.80 23.13 9.27
CA SER A 256 -6.56 24.08 10.09
C SER A 256 -7.97 23.58 10.30
N GLU A 257 -8.71 24.20 11.23
CA GLU A 257 -10.13 23.90 11.48
C GLU A 257 -11.01 24.10 10.23
N ASP A 258 -10.57 24.95 9.29
CA ASP A 258 -11.25 25.20 8.01
C ASP A 258 -10.80 24.26 6.89
N ALA A 259 -9.99 23.23 7.19
CA ALA A 259 -9.60 22.24 6.20
C ALA A 259 -10.85 21.52 5.66
N ILE A 260 -11.01 21.53 4.35
CA ILE A 260 -12.23 21.03 3.71
C ILE A 260 -12.50 19.57 4.02
N ASP A 261 -11.43 18.77 4.09
CA ASP A 261 -11.55 17.34 4.42
C ASP A 261 -12.03 17.12 5.86
N LEU A 262 -11.60 17.92 6.83
CA LEU A 262 -12.08 17.79 8.22
C LEU A 262 -13.59 18.04 8.31
N LYS A 263 -14.10 19.04 7.59
CA LYS A 263 -15.53 19.33 7.53
C LYS A 263 -16.34 18.12 7.03
N TYR A 264 -15.91 17.54 5.90
CA TYR A 264 -16.62 16.41 5.31
C TYR A 264 -16.39 15.10 6.08
N ALA A 265 -15.22 14.90 6.65
CA ALA A 265 -14.94 13.77 7.54
C ALA A 265 -15.86 13.81 8.76
N LYS A 266 -16.01 14.98 9.40
CA LYS A 266 -16.92 15.19 10.53
C LYS A 266 -18.37 14.90 10.16
N GLN A 267 -18.83 15.36 9.00
CA GLN A 267 -20.18 15.10 8.50
C GLN A 267 -20.45 13.60 8.29
N VAL A 268 -19.49 12.88 7.70
CA VAL A 268 -19.58 11.41 7.56
C VAL A 268 -19.57 10.75 8.93
N ALA A 269 -18.67 11.16 9.82
CA ALA A 269 -18.54 10.59 11.16
C ALA A 269 -19.84 10.72 11.97
N ASP A 270 -20.47 11.89 11.91
CA ASP A 270 -21.77 12.14 12.57
C ASP A 270 -22.88 11.29 11.96
N TYR A 271 -22.89 11.12 10.64
CA TYR A 271 -23.89 10.33 9.95
C TYR A 271 -23.80 8.83 10.29
N ILE A 272 -22.59 8.27 10.32
CA ILE A 272 -22.37 6.85 10.63
C ILE A 272 -22.28 6.57 12.13
N GLY A 273 -22.26 7.61 12.98
CA GLY A 273 -22.17 7.50 14.44
C GLY A 273 -20.82 6.96 14.93
N SER A 274 -19.70 7.33 14.29
CA SER A 274 -18.37 6.90 14.70
C SER A 274 -17.80 7.74 15.85
N ASP A 275 -16.90 7.14 16.64
CA ASP A 275 -16.03 7.84 17.58
C ASP A 275 -14.87 8.49 16.79
N HIS A 276 -15.05 9.79 16.47
CA HIS A 276 -14.21 10.52 15.53
C HIS A 276 -13.20 11.42 16.21
N THR A 277 -11.95 11.36 15.76
CA THR A 277 -10.86 12.21 16.23
C THR A 277 -10.28 13.02 15.07
N GLU A 278 -10.26 14.34 15.22
CA GLU A 278 -9.61 15.26 14.30
C GLU A 278 -8.20 15.58 14.80
N ILE A 279 -7.23 15.51 13.89
CA ILE A 279 -5.82 15.79 14.15
C ILE A 279 -5.44 17.02 13.32
N TYR A 280 -4.73 17.95 13.95
CA TYR A 280 -4.30 19.18 13.30
C TYR A 280 -2.79 19.13 13.11
N MET A 281 -2.31 19.54 11.93
CA MET A 281 -0.90 19.67 11.63
C MET A 281 -0.54 21.11 11.26
N THR A 282 0.69 21.49 11.53
CA THR A 282 1.26 22.80 11.23
C THR A 282 2.22 22.75 10.05
N PRO A 283 2.46 23.88 9.34
CA PRO A 283 3.49 23.96 8.30
C PRO A 283 4.88 23.53 8.79
N ASP A 284 5.25 23.88 10.02
CA ASP A 284 6.55 23.53 10.61
C ASP A 284 6.68 22.01 10.84
N GLU A 285 5.61 21.34 11.28
CA GLU A 285 5.60 19.88 11.42
C GLU A 285 5.73 19.20 10.05
N VAL A 286 5.03 19.69 9.04
CA VAL A 286 5.15 19.18 7.66
C VAL A 286 6.61 19.33 7.18
N LEU A 287 7.17 20.52 7.23
CA LEU A 287 8.53 20.78 6.70
C LEU A 287 9.60 20.02 7.50
N SER A 288 9.49 19.96 8.83
CA SER A 288 10.44 19.22 9.68
C SER A 288 10.38 17.70 9.48
N SER A 289 9.25 17.17 9.03
CA SER A 289 9.06 15.74 8.76
C SER A 289 9.50 15.33 7.35
N LEU A 290 9.70 16.27 6.42
CA LEU A 290 9.92 15.99 5.00
C LEU A 290 11.08 15.02 4.74
N GLU A 291 12.25 15.30 5.30
CA GLU A 291 13.45 14.46 5.09
C GLU A 291 13.22 13.04 5.62
N ASN A 292 12.63 12.91 6.82
CA ASN A 292 12.30 11.63 7.41
C ASN A 292 11.26 10.85 6.58
N VAL A 293 10.25 11.54 6.04
CA VAL A 293 9.24 10.92 5.16
C VAL A 293 9.88 10.40 3.88
N ILE A 294 10.77 11.14 3.22
CA ILE A 294 11.47 10.67 2.03
C ILE A 294 12.35 9.45 2.36
N GLN A 295 13.05 9.48 3.48
CA GLN A 295 13.87 8.36 3.95
C GLN A 295 13.03 7.10 4.21
N LEU A 296 11.90 7.23 4.90
CA LEU A 296 11.04 6.07 5.22
C LEU A 296 10.35 5.47 3.99
N LEU A 297 9.95 6.33 3.04
CA LEU A 297 9.31 5.90 1.81
C LEU A 297 10.28 5.17 0.87
N GLY A 298 11.53 5.64 0.79
CA GLY A 298 12.48 5.15 -0.21
C GLY A 298 12.05 5.52 -1.64
N THR A 299 11.45 6.69 -1.82
CA THR A 299 11.07 7.23 -3.14
C THR A 299 11.38 8.73 -3.23
N TYR A 300 11.47 9.23 -4.46
CA TYR A 300 11.57 10.65 -4.78
C TYR A 300 10.34 11.17 -5.52
N ASP A 301 9.30 10.33 -5.64
CA ASP A 301 8.07 10.71 -6.35
C ASP A 301 7.30 11.82 -5.62
N ILE A 302 6.92 12.86 -6.38
CA ILE A 302 6.30 14.08 -5.84
C ILE A 302 4.93 13.77 -5.21
N THR A 303 4.06 13.05 -5.91
CA THR A 303 2.70 12.78 -5.43
C THR A 303 2.71 11.92 -4.19
N THR A 304 3.50 10.85 -4.20
CA THR A 304 3.66 9.94 -3.07
C THR A 304 4.16 10.69 -1.84
N ILE A 305 5.18 11.56 -1.98
CA ILE A 305 5.72 12.32 -0.85
C ILE A 305 4.70 13.33 -0.32
N ARG A 306 4.07 14.15 -1.18
CA ARG A 306 3.04 15.11 -0.77
C ARG A 306 1.91 14.46 0.01
N ALA A 307 1.35 13.37 -0.52
CA ALA A 307 0.27 12.65 0.14
C ALA A 307 0.72 11.92 1.43
N SER A 308 2.00 11.57 1.53
CA SER A 308 2.55 10.93 2.71
C SER A 308 2.70 11.84 3.92
N MET A 309 2.82 13.16 3.72
CA MET A 309 3.01 14.09 4.84
C MET A 309 1.85 14.01 5.84
N GLY A 310 0.61 14.17 5.37
CA GLY A 310 -0.57 14.04 6.21
C GLY A 310 -0.74 12.62 6.75
N MET A 311 -0.55 11.60 5.91
CA MET A 311 -0.72 10.21 6.34
C MET A 311 0.29 9.81 7.43
N TYR A 312 1.54 10.21 7.32
CA TYR A 312 2.57 9.96 8.34
C TYR A 312 2.19 10.61 9.68
N LEU A 313 1.78 11.90 9.65
CA LEU A 313 1.45 12.66 10.86
C LEU A 313 0.17 12.12 11.55
N VAL A 314 -0.87 11.74 10.80
CA VAL A 314 -2.06 11.14 11.42
C VAL A 314 -1.74 9.79 12.03
N CYS A 315 -0.96 8.94 11.37
CA CYS A 315 -0.58 7.63 11.90
C CYS A 315 0.31 7.74 13.15
N LYS A 316 1.21 8.73 13.18
CA LYS A 316 2.01 9.04 14.36
C LYS A 316 1.11 9.43 15.54
N ALA A 317 0.16 10.33 15.35
CA ALA A 317 -0.78 10.73 16.39
C ALA A 317 -1.66 9.55 16.88
N ILE A 318 -2.13 8.69 15.98
CA ILE A 318 -2.89 7.49 16.36
C ILE A 318 -2.06 6.57 17.23
N HIS A 319 -0.81 6.30 16.84
CA HIS A 319 0.10 5.46 17.63
C HIS A 319 0.39 6.03 19.02
N GLU A 320 0.62 7.34 19.12
CA GLU A 320 0.94 8.01 20.38
C GLU A 320 -0.26 8.16 21.34
N GLN A 321 -1.48 8.23 20.81
CA GLN A 321 -2.68 8.58 21.58
C GLN A 321 -3.65 7.41 21.79
N THR A 322 -3.44 6.28 21.11
CA THR A 322 -4.38 5.14 21.13
C THR A 322 -3.67 3.80 21.23
N ASP A 323 -4.45 2.75 21.47
CA ASP A 323 -4.02 1.36 21.43
C ASP A 323 -4.45 0.62 20.14
N ILE A 324 -4.81 1.38 19.11
CA ILE A 324 -5.13 0.83 17.79
C ILE A 324 -3.85 0.24 17.17
N ARG A 325 -4.00 -0.89 16.48
CA ARG A 325 -2.92 -1.58 15.77
C ARG A 325 -3.21 -1.79 14.29
N VAL A 326 -4.48 -1.73 13.87
CA VAL A 326 -4.91 -1.95 12.49
C VAL A 326 -5.64 -0.72 11.99
N LEU A 327 -5.33 -0.26 10.76
CA LEU A 327 -6.02 0.84 10.10
C LEU A 327 -6.54 0.40 8.72
N LEU A 328 -7.84 0.57 8.48
CA LEU A 328 -8.43 0.43 7.16
C LEU A 328 -8.35 1.76 6.40
N THR A 329 -8.01 1.68 5.11
CA THR A 329 -7.83 2.82 4.21
C THR A 329 -8.60 2.67 2.92
N GLY A 330 -8.80 3.76 2.16
CA GLY A 330 -9.51 3.78 0.88
C GLY A 330 -8.62 3.73 -0.36
N GLU A 331 -7.38 3.26 -0.26
CA GLU A 331 -6.44 3.16 -1.39
C GLU A 331 -6.92 2.18 -2.48
N ILE A 332 -6.39 2.29 -3.69
CA ILE A 332 -6.66 1.44 -4.88
C ILE A 332 -7.93 1.83 -5.65
N SER A 333 -8.88 2.51 -5.03
CA SER A 333 -10.15 2.88 -5.69
C SER A 333 -9.95 3.75 -6.93
N ASP A 334 -8.97 4.65 -6.92
CA ASP A 334 -8.70 5.58 -8.03
C ASP A 334 -8.17 4.83 -9.27
N GLU A 335 -7.38 3.80 -9.10
CA GLU A 335 -6.81 2.99 -10.18
C GLU A 335 -7.86 2.08 -10.83
N LEU A 336 -8.85 1.65 -10.04
CA LEU A 336 -9.92 0.78 -10.52
C LEU A 336 -11.03 1.53 -11.25
N PHE A 337 -11.45 2.69 -10.72
CA PHE A 337 -12.64 3.42 -11.19
C PHE A 337 -12.32 4.75 -11.88
N GLY A 338 -11.03 5.11 -11.94
CA GLY A 338 -10.57 6.35 -12.52
C GLY A 338 -10.38 7.48 -11.51
N TYR A 339 -9.56 8.43 -11.92
CA TYR A 339 -9.21 9.66 -11.23
C TYR A 339 -9.43 10.84 -12.17
N LYS A 340 -9.26 12.09 -11.70
CA LYS A 340 -9.52 13.30 -12.52
C LYS A 340 -8.91 13.28 -13.92
N TYR A 341 -7.65 12.83 -14.07
CA TYR A 341 -6.98 12.79 -15.36
C TYR A 341 -7.54 11.70 -16.29
N THR A 342 -8.15 10.64 -15.76
CA THR A 342 -8.70 9.58 -16.59
C THR A 342 -9.96 10.00 -17.36
N ASP A 343 -10.58 11.14 -17.00
CA ASP A 343 -11.66 11.74 -17.79
C ASP A 343 -11.18 12.20 -19.18
N PHE A 344 -9.87 12.36 -19.37
CA PHE A 344 -9.25 12.69 -20.65
C PHE A 344 -8.88 11.47 -21.51
N ALA A 345 -9.23 10.25 -21.06
CA ALA A 345 -8.99 9.04 -21.83
C ALA A 345 -9.71 9.15 -23.20
N PRO A 346 -9.00 8.94 -24.32
CA PRO A 346 -9.60 9.11 -25.65
C PRO A 346 -10.69 8.08 -25.96
N ASP A 347 -10.62 6.91 -25.35
CA ASP A 347 -11.58 5.83 -25.47
C ASP A 347 -11.47 4.83 -24.29
N ALA A 348 -12.38 3.87 -24.25
CA ALA A 348 -12.45 2.86 -23.21
C ALA A 348 -11.23 1.92 -23.18
N ALA A 349 -10.65 1.62 -24.34
CA ALA A 349 -9.46 0.77 -24.42
C ALA A 349 -8.23 1.48 -23.82
N ALA A 350 -8.07 2.79 -24.08
CA ALA A 350 -7.02 3.60 -23.46
C ALA A 350 -7.20 3.71 -21.95
N PHE A 351 -8.44 3.91 -21.47
CA PHE A 351 -8.75 3.89 -20.04
C PHE A 351 -8.34 2.56 -19.40
N GLN A 352 -8.75 1.43 -20.00
CA GLN A 352 -8.45 0.09 -19.48
C GLN A 352 -6.93 -0.16 -19.42
N LYS A 353 -6.20 0.22 -20.45
CA LYS A 353 -4.75 0.10 -20.51
C LYS A 353 -4.06 0.93 -19.40
N GLU A 354 -4.57 2.13 -19.17
CA GLU A 354 -4.06 2.98 -18.09
C GLU A 354 -4.36 2.37 -16.70
N ALA A 355 -5.57 1.87 -16.47
CA ALA A 355 -5.94 1.18 -15.24
C ALA A 355 -5.02 -0.03 -14.99
N GLN A 356 -4.76 -0.86 -15.99
CA GLN A 356 -3.83 -1.99 -15.90
C GLN A 356 -2.42 -1.54 -15.51
N LYS A 357 -1.91 -0.48 -16.16
CA LYS A 357 -0.61 0.12 -15.83
C LYS A 357 -0.56 0.56 -14.38
N ARG A 358 -1.59 1.29 -13.91
CA ARG A 358 -1.63 1.83 -12.54
C ARG A 358 -1.73 0.72 -11.48
N ILE A 359 -2.48 -0.33 -11.74
CA ILE A 359 -2.53 -1.50 -10.84
C ILE A 359 -1.15 -2.19 -10.74
N HIS A 360 -0.42 -2.34 -11.84
CA HIS A 360 0.94 -2.88 -11.81
C HIS A 360 1.94 -2.00 -11.05
N GLU A 361 1.74 -0.69 -11.08
CA GLU A 361 2.64 0.30 -10.46
C GLU A 361 2.26 0.66 -9.01
N LEU A 362 1.09 0.24 -8.50
CA LEU A 362 0.58 0.60 -7.17
C LEU A 362 1.60 0.43 -6.05
N HIS A 363 2.37 -0.64 -6.11
CA HIS A 363 3.37 -0.98 -5.10
C HIS A 363 4.55 0.00 -5.01
N MET A 364 4.65 0.96 -5.95
CA MET A 364 5.67 2.01 -5.98
C MET A 364 5.13 3.39 -5.60
N TYR A 365 3.79 3.55 -5.49
CA TYR A 365 3.11 4.82 -5.26
C TYR A 365 2.13 4.74 -4.07
N ASP A 366 0.83 4.58 -4.30
CA ASP A 366 -0.18 4.72 -3.24
C ASP A 366 -0.14 3.63 -2.19
N VAL A 367 0.05 2.38 -2.59
CA VAL A 367 0.18 1.27 -1.66
C VAL A 367 1.50 1.32 -0.89
N LEU A 368 2.59 1.78 -1.53
CA LEU A 368 3.86 2.04 -0.84
C LEU A 368 3.67 3.11 0.24
N ARG A 369 3.00 4.22 -0.09
CA ARG A 369 2.67 5.28 0.86
C ARG A 369 1.92 4.73 2.07
N ALA A 370 0.81 4.02 1.83
CA ALA A 370 0.00 3.46 2.89
C ALA A 370 0.82 2.52 3.79
N ASP A 371 1.56 1.58 3.20
CA ASP A 371 2.40 0.67 3.98
C ASP A 371 3.42 1.43 4.84
N ARG A 372 4.20 2.33 4.24
CA ARG A 372 5.32 2.98 4.94
C ARG A 372 4.87 3.92 6.04
N CYS A 373 3.89 4.80 5.76
CA CYS A 373 3.42 5.77 6.73
C CYS A 373 2.74 5.12 7.94
N ILE A 374 2.05 4.01 7.70
CA ILE A 374 1.33 3.28 8.74
C ILE A 374 2.30 2.40 9.54
N SER A 375 3.14 1.62 8.86
CA SER A 375 3.98 0.62 9.51
C SER A 375 5.14 1.20 10.34
N VAL A 376 5.70 2.36 9.95
CA VAL A 376 6.74 3.01 10.74
C VAL A 376 6.25 3.43 12.13
N ASN A 377 4.95 3.61 12.27
CA ASN A 377 4.24 3.92 13.51
C ASN A 377 3.68 2.66 14.20
N SER A 378 4.22 1.48 13.93
CA SER A 378 3.80 0.21 14.55
C SER A 378 2.30 -0.07 14.37
N LEU A 379 1.77 0.22 13.19
CA LEU A 379 0.40 -0.02 12.79
C LEU A 379 0.36 -0.92 11.55
N GLU A 380 -0.79 -1.55 11.28
CA GLU A 380 -1.03 -2.35 10.08
C GLU A 380 -2.04 -1.68 9.15
N ALA A 381 -1.66 -1.49 7.89
CA ALA A 381 -2.59 -1.07 6.84
C ALA A 381 -3.39 -2.25 6.31
N ARG A 382 -4.70 -2.08 6.13
CA ARG A 382 -5.57 -2.99 5.37
C ARG A 382 -6.32 -2.20 4.31
N VAL A 383 -6.37 -2.75 3.09
CA VAL A 383 -6.87 -2.06 1.88
C VAL A 383 -8.06 -2.81 1.28
N PRO A 384 -9.30 -2.54 1.72
CA PRO A 384 -10.47 -3.28 1.25
C PRO A 384 -10.70 -3.25 -0.27
N PHE A 385 -10.39 -2.14 -0.95
CA PHE A 385 -10.45 -2.07 -2.42
C PHE A 385 -9.42 -2.96 -3.11
N GLY A 386 -8.39 -3.43 -2.37
CA GLY A 386 -7.41 -4.41 -2.82
C GLY A 386 -7.84 -5.88 -2.60
N ASP A 387 -9.10 -6.14 -2.26
CA ASP A 387 -9.62 -7.51 -2.22
C ASP A 387 -9.48 -8.16 -3.60
N LEU A 388 -8.85 -9.33 -3.66
CA LEU A 388 -8.49 -9.95 -4.94
C LEU A 388 -9.70 -10.27 -5.81
N ASP A 389 -10.81 -10.70 -5.20
CA ASP A 389 -12.05 -10.98 -5.92
C ASP A 389 -12.72 -9.71 -6.42
N PHE A 390 -12.66 -8.64 -5.61
CA PHE A 390 -13.14 -7.31 -6.01
C PHE A 390 -12.32 -6.75 -7.18
N VAL A 391 -10.99 -6.72 -7.08
CA VAL A 391 -10.10 -6.19 -8.12
C VAL A 391 -10.28 -6.95 -9.43
N LYS A 392 -10.27 -8.29 -9.41
CA LYS A 392 -10.48 -9.13 -10.60
C LYS A 392 -11.80 -8.81 -11.27
N TYR A 393 -12.86 -8.66 -10.48
CA TYR A 393 -14.19 -8.35 -11.02
C TYR A 393 -14.23 -6.96 -11.67
N VAL A 394 -13.79 -5.91 -10.97
CA VAL A 394 -13.83 -4.53 -11.47
C VAL A 394 -12.93 -4.36 -12.70
N MET A 395 -11.77 -5.01 -12.74
CA MET A 395 -10.90 -5.01 -13.91
C MET A 395 -11.57 -5.69 -15.11
N ALA A 396 -12.37 -6.73 -14.88
CA ALA A 396 -13.08 -7.44 -15.93
C ALA A 396 -14.36 -6.72 -16.43
N VAL A 397 -14.91 -5.77 -15.69
CA VAL A 397 -16.07 -4.97 -16.14
C VAL A 397 -15.75 -4.27 -17.45
N GLU A 398 -16.72 -4.30 -18.38
CA GLU A 398 -16.62 -3.65 -19.69
C GLU A 398 -16.12 -2.21 -19.56
N PRO A 399 -14.99 -1.84 -20.20
CA PRO A 399 -14.35 -0.55 -19.99
C PRO A 399 -15.23 0.66 -20.29
N GLU A 400 -16.18 0.52 -21.24
CA GLU A 400 -17.15 1.55 -21.60
C GLU A 400 -18.01 1.99 -20.40
N LEU A 401 -18.35 1.08 -19.50
CA LEU A 401 -19.11 1.40 -18.28
C LEU A 401 -18.28 2.18 -17.25
N LYS A 402 -16.95 2.09 -17.31
CA LYS A 402 -16.03 2.78 -16.39
C LYS A 402 -15.70 4.20 -16.83
N LEU A 403 -15.89 4.53 -18.12
CA LEU A 403 -15.69 5.88 -18.62
C LEU A 403 -16.64 6.88 -17.93
N ASN A 404 -16.17 8.10 -17.72
CA ASN A 404 -16.98 9.19 -17.17
C ASN A 404 -17.97 9.75 -18.20
N THR A 405 -18.85 8.89 -18.72
CA THR A 405 -19.94 9.27 -19.64
C THR A 405 -21.18 9.80 -18.89
N TYR A 406 -21.22 9.63 -17.60
CA TYR A 406 -22.33 10.03 -16.74
C TYR A 406 -22.16 11.45 -16.14
N GLY A 407 -21.09 12.16 -16.49
CA GLY A 407 -20.76 13.47 -15.95
C GLY A 407 -20.37 13.43 -14.47
N LYS A 408 -19.98 12.25 -13.96
CA LYS A 408 -19.59 12.04 -12.57
C LYS A 408 -18.52 10.97 -12.46
N GLY A 409 -17.34 11.34 -11.97
CA GLY A 409 -16.25 10.39 -11.75
C GLY A 409 -16.64 9.27 -10.78
N LYS A 410 -16.16 8.05 -11.04
CA LYS A 410 -16.45 6.83 -10.26
C LYS A 410 -17.94 6.49 -10.20
N TYR A 411 -18.70 6.74 -11.28
CA TYR A 411 -20.15 6.57 -11.30
C TYR A 411 -20.59 5.17 -10.83
N LEU A 412 -19.95 4.10 -11.31
CA LEU A 412 -20.28 2.73 -10.92
C LEU A 412 -20.20 2.51 -9.40
N LEU A 413 -19.13 3.02 -8.78
CA LEU A 413 -18.96 2.90 -7.34
C LEU A 413 -20.02 3.70 -6.56
N ARG A 414 -20.34 4.91 -7.02
CA ARG A 414 -21.38 5.75 -6.41
C ARG A 414 -22.75 5.11 -6.54
N HIS A 415 -23.12 4.67 -7.74
CA HIS A 415 -24.41 4.05 -8.02
C HIS A 415 -24.59 2.73 -7.26
N ALA A 416 -23.51 1.94 -7.12
CA ALA A 416 -23.52 0.71 -6.32
C ALA A 416 -23.91 0.93 -4.84
N PHE A 417 -23.71 2.14 -4.31
CA PHE A 417 -23.99 2.49 -2.91
C PHE A 417 -25.07 3.58 -2.74
N GLU A 418 -25.78 3.92 -3.82
CA GLU A 418 -26.88 4.90 -3.78
C GLU A 418 -28.03 4.46 -2.87
N GLN A 419 -28.27 3.17 -2.82
CA GLN A 419 -29.27 2.59 -1.94
C GLN A 419 -28.66 2.03 -0.64
N GLY A 420 -29.49 1.87 0.38
CA GLY A 420 -29.05 1.24 1.62
C GLY A 420 -28.53 2.23 2.69
N GLY A 421 -28.53 3.55 2.42
CA GLY A 421 -28.19 4.58 3.38
C GLY A 421 -26.78 4.42 3.96
N TYR A 422 -25.79 4.25 3.08
CA TYR A 422 -24.38 4.18 3.48
C TYR A 422 -23.81 5.56 3.74
N LEU A 423 -24.09 6.52 2.86
CA LEU A 423 -23.61 7.90 2.93
C LEU A 423 -24.74 8.87 2.62
N PRO A 424 -24.67 10.13 3.10
CA PRO A 424 -25.53 11.20 2.61
C PRO A 424 -25.27 11.48 1.14
N ASP A 425 -26.29 11.91 0.38
CA ASP A 425 -26.17 12.19 -1.06
C ASP A 425 -25.07 13.22 -1.36
N GLU A 426 -24.93 14.25 -0.52
CA GLU A 426 -23.91 15.29 -0.66
C GLU A 426 -22.47 14.75 -0.52
N ILE A 427 -22.26 13.63 0.18
CA ILE A 427 -20.97 12.93 0.25
C ILE A 427 -20.84 11.93 -0.89
N LEU A 428 -21.89 11.12 -1.11
CA LEU A 428 -21.89 10.11 -2.15
C LEU A 428 -21.63 10.71 -3.54
N TRP A 429 -22.18 11.90 -3.79
CA TRP A 429 -22.07 12.58 -5.09
C TRP A 429 -21.10 13.77 -5.09
N ARG A 430 -20.33 13.97 -4.01
CA ARG A 430 -19.30 15.00 -3.92
C ARG A 430 -18.25 14.83 -5.00
N GLU A 431 -17.75 15.93 -5.58
CA GLU A 431 -16.61 15.91 -6.49
C GLU A 431 -15.33 15.40 -5.80
N LYS A 432 -14.51 14.70 -6.56
CA LYS A 432 -13.23 14.16 -6.05
C LYS A 432 -12.22 15.28 -5.86
N ALA A 433 -11.66 15.39 -4.66
CA ALA A 433 -10.45 16.15 -4.38
C ALA A 433 -9.30 15.18 -4.04
N ALA A 434 -8.06 15.52 -4.42
CA ALA A 434 -6.90 14.74 -4.02
C ALA A 434 -6.62 14.93 -2.53
N PHE A 435 -6.23 13.88 -1.83
CA PHE A 435 -5.89 13.96 -0.40
C PHE A 435 -4.85 15.05 -0.10
N SER A 436 -3.77 15.13 -0.90
CA SER A 436 -2.74 16.15 -0.75
C SER A 436 -3.27 17.59 -0.92
N ASP A 437 -4.33 17.78 -1.71
CA ASP A 437 -4.95 19.08 -1.97
C ASP A 437 -6.02 19.42 -0.92
N ALA A 438 -6.73 18.43 -0.41
CA ALA A 438 -7.88 18.62 0.47
C ALA A 438 -7.51 18.65 1.97
N VAL A 439 -6.40 18.03 2.36
CA VAL A 439 -5.80 18.16 3.72
C VAL A 439 -5.36 19.59 4.01
N GLY A 440 -5.09 20.37 2.96
CA GLY A 440 -4.82 21.80 2.97
C GLY A 440 -4.17 22.22 1.68
N HIS A 441 -4.82 23.02 0.88
CA HIS A 441 -4.23 23.63 -0.34
C HIS A 441 -2.87 24.26 -0.05
N SER A 442 -2.72 24.84 1.13
CA SER A 442 -1.50 25.45 1.63
C SER A 442 -0.34 24.46 1.82
N MET A 443 -0.58 23.17 2.13
CA MET A 443 0.50 22.20 2.36
C MET A 443 1.38 22.02 1.13
N VAL A 444 0.78 21.80 -0.04
CA VAL A 444 1.53 21.65 -1.30
C VAL A 444 2.26 22.94 -1.64
N ASP A 445 1.63 24.09 -1.41
CA ASP A 445 2.24 25.40 -1.68
C ASP A 445 3.42 25.66 -0.73
N TYR A 446 3.34 25.28 0.55
CA TYR A 446 4.47 25.35 1.49
C TYR A 446 5.65 24.48 1.05
N LEU A 447 5.39 23.24 0.60
CA LEU A 447 6.44 22.35 0.10
C LEU A 447 7.13 22.92 -1.15
N LYS A 448 6.35 23.45 -2.11
CA LYS A 448 6.86 24.11 -3.31
C LYS A 448 7.68 25.37 -2.99
N GLU A 449 7.16 26.22 -2.08
CA GLU A 449 7.85 27.43 -1.65
C GLU A 449 9.15 27.10 -0.93
N TYR A 450 9.13 26.12 -0.04
CA TYR A 450 10.32 25.63 0.65
C TYR A 450 11.38 25.14 -0.35
N ALA A 451 11.01 24.27 -1.28
CA ALA A 451 11.91 23.80 -2.33
C ALA A 451 12.42 24.92 -3.24
N GLY A 452 11.54 25.88 -3.57
CA GLY A 452 11.90 27.06 -4.36
C GLY A 452 13.00 27.91 -3.74
N LYS A 453 13.06 27.98 -2.41
CA LYS A 453 14.08 28.70 -1.64
C LYS A 453 15.44 27.98 -1.54
N GLN A 454 15.49 26.67 -1.82
CA GLN A 454 16.73 25.88 -1.72
C GLN A 454 17.68 26.10 -2.91
N TYR A 455 17.18 26.54 -4.05
CA TYR A 455 17.95 26.62 -5.28
C TYR A 455 17.68 27.91 -6.05
N THR A 456 18.73 28.55 -6.55
CA THR A 456 18.61 29.51 -7.66
C THR A 456 18.26 28.74 -8.95
N ASP A 457 17.79 29.44 -9.99
CA ASP A 457 17.47 28.79 -11.28
C ASP A 457 18.73 28.19 -11.94
N ALA A 458 19.87 28.86 -11.83
CA ALA A 458 21.15 28.38 -12.35
C ALA A 458 21.63 27.10 -11.61
N GLU A 459 21.47 27.03 -10.29
CA GLU A 459 21.79 25.82 -9.51
C GLU A 459 20.85 24.69 -9.87
N PHE A 460 19.55 24.96 -10.00
CA PHE A 460 18.56 23.96 -10.42
C PHE A 460 18.93 23.33 -11.77
N GLU A 461 19.17 24.18 -12.81
CA GLU A 461 19.55 23.69 -14.13
C GLU A 461 20.86 22.88 -14.13
N SER A 462 21.84 23.33 -13.35
CA SER A 462 23.15 22.66 -13.25
C SER A 462 23.03 21.31 -12.53
N ARG A 463 22.29 21.25 -11.41
CA ARG A 463 22.17 20.05 -10.57
C ARG A 463 21.31 18.98 -11.23
N CYS A 464 20.20 19.35 -11.91
CA CYS A 464 19.36 18.39 -12.64
C CYS A 464 20.11 17.61 -13.72
N LYS A 465 21.15 18.20 -14.33
CA LYS A 465 21.97 17.52 -15.35
C LYS A 465 22.78 16.33 -14.81
N ARG A 466 22.93 16.20 -13.49
CA ARG A 466 23.62 15.07 -12.86
C ARG A 466 22.79 13.79 -12.89
N TYR A 467 21.47 13.92 -13.04
CA TYR A 467 20.52 12.80 -13.01
C TYR A 467 20.10 12.44 -14.44
N ILE A 468 20.50 11.25 -14.89
CA ILE A 468 20.13 10.72 -16.21
C ILE A 468 18.77 10.01 -16.12
N TYR A 469 18.63 9.14 -15.12
CA TYR A 469 17.39 8.39 -14.87
C TYR A 469 16.42 9.23 -14.06
N ALA A 470 15.15 9.28 -14.46
CA ALA A 470 14.07 10.06 -13.84
C ALA A 470 14.56 11.47 -13.45
N ARG A 471 14.93 12.23 -14.48
CA ARG A 471 15.54 13.57 -14.30
C ARG A 471 14.56 14.52 -13.63
N PRO A 472 14.96 15.18 -12.51
CA PRO A 472 14.14 16.20 -11.88
C PRO A 472 13.76 17.32 -12.84
N PHE A 473 12.51 17.79 -12.75
CA PHE A 473 11.94 18.79 -13.69
C PHE A 473 11.36 20.03 -12.98
N THR A 474 11.31 19.99 -11.63
CA THR A 474 10.98 21.14 -10.76
C THR A 474 12.00 21.23 -9.63
N LYS A 475 12.11 22.39 -8.95
CA LYS A 475 12.97 22.53 -7.76
C LYS A 475 12.54 21.57 -6.64
N GLU A 476 11.25 21.28 -6.54
CA GLU A 476 10.71 20.29 -5.60
C GLU A 476 11.19 18.88 -5.94
N SER A 477 11.05 18.44 -7.19
CA SER A 477 11.54 17.12 -7.61
C SER A 477 13.06 16.98 -7.44
N LEU A 478 13.82 18.07 -7.61
CA LEU A 478 15.25 18.07 -7.35
C LEU A 478 15.56 17.91 -5.86
N LEU A 479 14.87 18.65 -5.00
CA LEU A 479 15.04 18.54 -3.54
C LEU A 479 14.75 17.11 -3.07
N TYR A 480 13.63 16.54 -3.50
CA TYR A 480 13.26 15.18 -3.12
C TYR A 480 14.26 14.15 -3.64
N ARG A 481 14.75 14.32 -4.87
CA ARG A 481 15.79 13.46 -5.41
C ARG A 481 17.11 13.57 -4.65
N GLU A 482 17.56 14.76 -4.28
CA GLU A 482 18.80 14.94 -3.51
C GLU A 482 18.68 14.33 -2.09
N ILE A 483 17.53 14.47 -1.43
CA ILE A 483 17.28 13.83 -0.14
C ILE A 483 17.25 12.30 -0.30
N PHE A 484 16.59 11.78 -1.33
CA PHE A 484 16.57 10.35 -1.63
C PHE A 484 18.01 9.80 -1.80
N GLU A 485 18.83 10.43 -2.63
CA GLU A 485 20.21 9.99 -2.87
C GLU A 485 21.10 10.01 -1.62
N LYS A 486 20.77 10.81 -0.61
CA LYS A 486 21.46 10.81 0.68
C LYS A 486 21.28 9.48 1.44
N TYR A 487 20.12 8.84 1.32
CA TYR A 487 19.77 7.61 2.03
C TYR A 487 19.82 6.35 1.16
N TYR A 488 19.65 6.52 -0.15
CA TYR A 488 19.63 5.44 -1.14
C TYR A 488 20.55 5.77 -2.33
N PRO A 489 21.86 5.95 -2.06
CA PRO A 489 22.80 6.40 -3.10
C PRO A 489 22.85 5.42 -4.27
N GLY A 490 22.59 5.94 -5.49
CA GLY A 490 22.63 5.15 -6.72
C GLY A 490 21.45 4.18 -6.91
N GLN A 491 20.41 4.24 -6.06
CA GLN A 491 19.27 3.31 -6.11
C GLN A 491 18.03 3.88 -6.83
N ALA A 492 18.20 4.90 -7.64
CA ALA A 492 17.07 5.56 -8.30
C ALA A 492 16.17 4.64 -9.13
N GLU A 493 16.75 3.60 -9.73
CA GLU A 493 16.03 2.64 -10.57
C GLU A 493 15.08 1.72 -9.80
N MET A 494 15.07 1.75 -8.45
CA MET A 494 14.06 1.05 -7.66
C MET A 494 12.68 1.76 -7.70
N VAL A 495 12.62 2.98 -8.23
CA VAL A 495 11.40 3.74 -8.51
C VAL A 495 11.26 3.85 -10.02
N ALA A 496 10.09 3.52 -10.58
CA ALA A 496 9.92 3.49 -12.04
C ALA A 496 10.13 4.86 -12.70
N ASP A 497 9.48 5.90 -12.19
CA ASP A 497 9.60 7.30 -12.61
C ASP A 497 8.80 8.19 -11.62
N PHE A 498 8.76 9.51 -11.87
CA PHE A 498 7.77 10.37 -11.25
C PHE A 498 6.36 10.01 -11.73
N TRP A 499 5.43 9.89 -10.79
CA TRP A 499 4.04 9.71 -11.16
C TRP A 499 3.51 10.97 -11.85
N MET A 500 2.94 10.80 -13.03
CA MET A 500 2.32 11.89 -13.78
C MET A 500 1.03 11.39 -14.43
N PRO A 501 0.04 12.26 -14.70
CA PRO A 501 -1.06 11.94 -15.63
C PRO A 501 -0.49 11.44 -16.96
N ASN A 502 -1.28 10.68 -17.71
CA ASN A 502 -0.83 10.15 -19.00
C ASN A 502 -0.63 11.29 -20.01
N ARG A 503 0.62 11.69 -20.20
CA ARG A 503 1.00 12.83 -21.06
C ARG A 503 0.67 12.67 -22.54
N GLU A 504 0.35 11.45 -22.98
CA GLU A 504 -0.07 11.19 -24.35
C GLU A 504 -1.52 11.63 -24.59
N TRP A 505 -2.28 11.89 -23.53
CA TRP A 505 -3.67 12.32 -23.62
C TRP A 505 -3.80 13.83 -23.70
N GLU A 506 -4.66 14.32 -24.62
CA GLU A 506 -4.95 15.75 -24.73
C GLU A 506 -5.47 16.29 -23.38
N GLY A 507 -4.86 17.39 -22.90
CA GLY A 507 -5.18 17.98 -21.59
C GLY A 507 -4.38 17.42 -20.41
N CYS A 508 -3.57 16.38 -20.59
CA CYS A 508 -2.75 15.75 -19.52
C CYS A 508 -1.24 16.05 -19.62
N ASP A 509 -0.78 16.79 -20.63
CA ASP A 509 0.64 17.22 -20.72
C ASP A 509 0.91 18.38 -19.75
N VAL A 510 1.10 18.04 -18.49
CA VAL A 510 1.29 18.97 -17.38
C VAL A 510 2.66 18.80 -16.74
N ASN A 511 3.16 19.87 -16.10
CA ASN A 511 4.45 19.88 -15.40
C ASN A 511 4.34 19.76 -13.87
N ASP A 512 3.14 19.57 -13.35
CA ASP A 512 2.86 19.29 -11.95
C ASP A 512 1.91 18.09 -11.88
N PRO A 513 2.18 17.09 -11.02
CA PRO A 513 1.32 15.90 -10.91
C PRO A 513 -0.01 16.17 -10.17
N SER A 514 -0.19 17.36 -9.58
CA SER A 514 -1.44 17.71 -8.88
C SER A 514 -2.64 17.75 -9.82
N ALA A 515 -3.76 17.19 -9.39
CA ALA A 515 -5.01 17.30 -10.12
C ALA A 515 -5.49 18.75 -10.33
N ARG A 516 -5.05 19.69 -9.47
CA ARG A 516 -5.39 21.13 -9.56
C ARG A 516 -5.00 21.79 -10.88
N VAL A 517 -4.01 21.24 -11.58
CA VAL A 517 -3.55 21.82 -12.86
C VAL A 517 -4.37 21.35 -14.06
N LEU A 518 -5.26 20.37 -13.86
CA LEU A 518 -6.12 19.83 -14.90
C LEU A 518 -7.36 20.73 -15.10
N SER A 519 -7.77 20.90 -16.37
CA SER A 519 -8.89 21.79 -16.71
C SER A 519 -10.25 21.32 -16.17
N ASN A 520 -10.39 20.03 -15.81
CA ASN A 520 -11.60 19.45 -15.22
C ASN A 520 -11.58 19.43 -13.68
N TYR A 521 -10.60 20.08 -13.03
CA TYR A 521 -10.56 20.11 -11.56
C TYR A 521 -11.76 20.86 -10.98
N GLY A 522 -12.16 22.01 -11.58
CA GLY A 522 -13.31 22.81 -11.18
C GLY A 522 -13.29 23.12 -9.67
N ASP A 523 -14.46 23.06 -9.04
CA ASP A 523 -14.69 23.32 -7.61
C ASP A 523 -14.39 22.08 -6.72
N SER A 524 -13.57 21.15 -7.19
CA SER A 524 -13.30 19.88 -6.50
C SER A 524 -12.59 20.03 -5.14
N GLY A 525 -12.09 21.20 -4.84
CA GLY A 525 -11.44 21.52 -3.58
C GLY A 525 -12.27 22.44 -2.66
N GLU A 526 -13.53 22.76 -3.01
CA GLU A 526 -14.40 23.66 -2.26
C GLU A 526 -15.44 22.96 -1.42
#